data_5197e093441d3f4c5c4741a821d4abe2
#
_entry.id   5197e093441d3f4c5c4741a821d4abe2
#
_cell.length_a   1.000
_cell.length_b   1.000
_cell.length_c   1.000
_cell.angle_alpha   90.00
_cell.angle_beta   90.00
_cell.angle_gamma   90.00
#
_symmetry.space_group_name_H-M   'P 1'
#
loop_
_entity.id
_entity.type
_entity.pdbx_description
1 polymer ?
#
loop_
_entity_poly.entity_id
_entity_poly.type
_entity_poly.pdbx_seq_one_letter_code
_entity_poly.pdbx_strand_id
1 'polypeptide(L)'
;MNRDFPQVEMQPVYGVFHYLFRVSHGMLFPGDVVGVGHLPATGGFLVAANHASFLDAPFIGSQVPRQIAYFARKTLWRGRFASWWLDAVGTIPVDRDGGQDVSAIKRVLKAVKDERGLILFPEGTRTLDGNLQAAKPGVGFIACRTQAPVVPARIFGSFEAFGKGTTLPRFGTRVTVVFGEPMPPSAYDAPDAGKERYQIASERIMARIAALREPAFTVI
;
A
#
# COMPACT_ATOMS: atom_id res chain seq x y z
N MET A 1 3.35 -12.72 -24.16
CA MET A 1 2.04 -13.23 -23.71
C MET A 1 1.25 -12.02 -23.21
N ASN A 2 0.49 -11.39 -24.13
CA ASN A 2 -0.33 -10.22 -23.85
C ASN A 2 -1.44 -10.63 -22.89
N ARG A 3 -1.38 -10.17 -21.64
CA ARG A 3 -2.55 -10.16 -20.77
C ARG A 3 -3.27 -8.85 -21.03
N ASP A 4 -4.41 -8.90 -21.69
CA ASP A 4 -5.33 -7.78 -21.81
C ASP A 4 -5.90 -7.47 -20.41
N PHE A 5 -5.24 -6.57 -19.70
CA PHE A 5 -5.82 -5.96 -18.52
C PHE A 5 -6.80 -4.88 -19.00
N PRO A 6 -8.06 -4.89 -18.54
CA PRO A 6 -8.96 -3.77 -18.80
C PRO A 6 -8.29 -2.53 -18.24
N GLN A 7 -7.97 -1.60 -19.13
CA GLN A 7 -7.29 -0.34 -18.84
C GLN A 7 -8.23 0.55 -18.03
N VAL A 8 -8.14 0.53 -16.70
CA VAL A 8 -8.49 1.73 -15.95
C VAL A 8 -7.39 2.72 -16.29
N GLU A 9 -7.69 3.67 -17.16
CA GLU A 9 -6.71 4.63 -17.69
C GLU A 9 -6.00 5.32 -16.53
N MET A 10 -4.69 5.11 -16.45
CA MET A 10 -3.86 5.90 -15.55
C MET A 10 -3.84 7.34 -16.02
N GLN A 11 -4.13 8.27 -15.13
CA GLN A 11 -3.96 9.68 -15.46
C GLN A 11 -2.50 9.93 -15.89
N PRO A 12 -2.25 10.79 -16.91
CA PRO A 12 -0.92 10.93 -17.50
C PRO A 12 0.21 11.19 -16.50
N VAL A 13 -0.03 12.09 -15.54
CA VAL A 13 0.96 12.40 -14.50
C VAL A 13 1.24 11.18 -13.61
N TYR A 14 0.17 10.46 -13.21
CA TYR A 14 0.31 9.22 -12.46
C TYR A 14 1.13 8.18 -13.24
N GLY A 15 0.81 7.97 -14.52
CA GLY A 15 1.49 7.02 -15.38
C GLY A 15 2.99 7.30 -15.51
N VAL A 16 3.39 8.57 -15.65
CA VAL A 16 4.80 8.97 -15.69
C VAL A 16 5.51 8.60 -14.38
N PHE A 17 4.95 8.97 -13.22
CA PHE A 17 5.58 8.65 -11.94
C PHE A 17 5.55 7.15 -11.63
N HIS A 18 4.48 6.44 -11.99
CA HIS A 18 4.39 4.99 -11.90
C HIS A 18 5.54 4.33 -12.68
N TYR A 19 5.76 4.74 -13.92
CA TYR A 19 6.86 4.23 -14.74
C TYR A 19 8.22 4.56 -14.14
N LEU A 20 8.45 5.83 -13.72
CA LEU A 20 9.70 6.25 -13.11
C LEU A 20 10.03 5.47 -11.83
N PHE A 21 9.07 5.26 -10.94
CA PHE A 21 9.27 4.47 -9.73
C PHE A 21 9.52 3.00 -10.02
N ARG A 22 8.84 2.43 -11.02
CA ARG A 22 9.07 1.06 -11.45
C ARG A 22 10.48 0.86 -12.01
N VAL A 23 10.94 1.78 -12.86
CA VAL A 23 12.30 1.75 -13.43
C VAL A 23 13.33 1.99 -12.33
N SER A 24 13.11 2.98 -11.45
CA SER A 24 14.04 3.26 -10.36
C SER A 24 14.16 2.09 -9.38
N HIS A 25 13.06 1.38 -9.09
CA HIS A 25 13.10 0.15 -8.31
C HIS A 25 14.02 -0.87 -8.97
N GLY A 26 13.78 -1.22 -10.24
CA GLY A 26 14.61 -2.23 -10.93
C GLY A 26 16.06 -1.85 -11.12
N MET A 27 16.37 -0.58 -11.34
CA MET A 27 17.74 -0.12 -11.61
C MET A 27 18.56 0.20 -10.35
N LEU A 28 17.93 0.79 -9.35
CA LEU A 28 18.62 1.34 -8.18
C LEU A 28 18.50 0.44 -6.93
N PHE A 29 17.49 -0.41 -6.91
CA PHE A 29 17.20 -1.30 -5.78
C PHE A 29 16.88 -2.71 -6.33
N PRO A 30 17.91 -3.49 -6.67
CA PRO A 30 17.71 -4.83 -7.25
C PRO A 30 16.83 -5.66 -6.30
N GLY A 31 15.91 -6.43 -6.86
CA GLY A 31 14.98 -7.26 -6.09
C GLY A 31 13.85 -7.79 -6.96
N ASP A 32 13.07 -8.69 -6.40
CA ASP A 32 12.01 -9.36 -7.13
C ASP A 32 10.65 -8.73 -6.85
N VAL A 33 9.74 -8.90 -7.80
CA VAL A 33 8.33 -8.58 -7.63
C VAL A 33 7.53 -9.85 -7.89
N VAL A 34 6.88 -10.38 -6.85
CA VAL A 34 6.20 -11.66 -6.88
C VAL A 34 4.71 -11.47 -6.61
N GLY A 35 3.87 -12.29 -7.27
CA GLY A 35 2.44 -12.33 -7.00
C GLY A 35 1.63 -11.18 -7.62
N VAL A 36 2.15 -10.44 -8.60
CA VAL A 36 1.39 -9.37 -9.30
C VAL A 36 0.08 -9.89 -9.89
N GLY A 37 0.01 -11.18 -10.24
CA GLY A 37 -1.21 -11.83 -10.73
C GLY A 37 -2.34 -11.94 -9.69
N HIS A 38 -2.07 -11.71 -8.42
CA HIS A 38 -3.06 -11.69 -7.34
C HIS A 38 -3.79 -10.33 -7.24
N LEU A 39 -3.30 -9.30 -7.91
CA LEU A 39 -3.92 -7.98 -7.89
C LEU A 39 -5.20 -7.99 -8.76
N PRO A 40 -6.35 -7.56 -8.21
CA PRO A 40 -7.61 -7.52 -8.95
C PRO A 40 -7.51 -6.62 -10.19
N ALA A 41 -7.91 -7.15 -11.35
CA ALA A 41 -7.91 -6.41 -12.61
C ALA A 41 -9.01 -5.35 -12.64
N THR A 42 -10.13 -5.59 -11.97
CA THR A 42 -11.31 -4.71 -11.91
C THR A 42 -11.82 -4.58 -10.49
N GLY A 43 -12.74 -3.66 -10.24
CA GLY A 43 -13.34 -3.45 -8.93
C GLY A 43 -12.42 -2.74 -7.94
N GLY A 44 -12.99 -2.29 -6.82
CA GLY A 44 -12.25 -1.71 -5.71
C GLY A 44 -11.54 -2.77 -4.89
N PHE A 45 -10.33 -2.50 -4.44
CA PHE A 45 -9.56 -3.42 -3.60
C PHE A 45 -8.61 -2.64 -2.68
N LEU A 46 -8.13 -3.33 -1.66
CA LEU A 46 -7.13 -2.79 -0.74
C LEU A 46 -5.82 -3.58 -0.89
N VAL A 47 -4.70 -2.88 -0.94
CA VAL A 47 -3.38 -3.48 -0.72
C VAL A 47 -2.97 -3.13 0.70
N ALA A 48 -2.82 -4.12 1.55
CA ALA A 48 -2.35 -3.93 2.92
C ALA A 48 -0.90 -4.40 3.04
N ALA A 49 0.02 -3.50 3.42
CA ALA A 49 1.44 -3.80 3.46
C ALA A 49 2.10 -3.38 4.78
N ASN A 50 3.28 -3.95 5.09
CA ASN A 50 4.16 -3.43 6.14
C ASN A 50 4.73 -2.06 5.75
N HIS A 51 5.14 -1.28 6.75
CA HIS A 51 5.62 0.08 6.53
C HIS A 51 6.96 0.33 7.21
N ALA A 52 8.04 0.32 6.44
CA ALA A 52 9.40 0.46 6.92
C ALA A 52 10.14 1.66 6.32
N SER A 53 9.70 2.14 5.15
CA SER A 53 10.41 3.14 4.36
C SER A 53 9.50 4.19 3.75
N PHE A 54 10.06 5.30 3.33
CA PHE A 54 9.40 6.24 2.41
C PHE A 54 9.19 5.64 1.01
N LEU A 55 9.98 4.61 0.65
CA LEU A 55 9.90 3.94 -0.64
C LEU A 55 8.76 2.93 -0.74
N ASP A 56 8.16 2.51 0.38
CA ASP A 56 7.16 1.43 0.38
C ASP A 56 5.96 1.74 -0.51
N ALA A 57 5.32 2.88 -0.30
CA ALA A 57 4.13 3.25 -1.07
C ALA A 57 4.41 3.39 -2.57
N PRO A 58 5.46 4.15 -3.03
CA PRO A 58 5.76 4.25 -4.45
C PRO A 58 6.24 2.93 -5.06
N PHE A 59 7.02 2.11 -4.35
CA PHE A 59 7.50 0.84 -4.90
C PHE A 59 6.39 -0.20 -5.01
N ILE A 60 5.58 -0.38 -3.97
CA ILE A 60 4.41 -1.27 -4.04
C ILE A 60 3.45 -0.76 -5.13
N GLY A 61 3.14 0.54 -5.12
CA GLY A 61 2.19 1.13 -6.05
C GLY A 61 2.61 1.06 -7.51
N SER A 62 3.91 1.20 -7.80
CA SER A 62 4.43 1.08 -9.16
C SER A 62 4.39 -0.34 -9.73
N GLN A 63 4.13 -1.35 -8.90
CA GLN A 63 3.92 -2.73 -9.36
C GLN A 63 2.44 -3.04 -9.63
N VAL A 64 1.52 -2.19 -9.18
CA VAL A 64 0.09 -2.38 -9.43
C VAL A 64 -0.23 -1.94 -10.87
N PRO A 65 -0.82 -2.80 -11.72
CA PRO A 65 -0.98 -2.50 -13.16
C PRO A 65 -2.11 -1.50 -13.47
N ARG A 66 -2.61 -0.79 -12.46
CA ARG A 66 -3.68 0.21 -12.57
C ARG A 66 -3.49 1.33 -11.55
N GLN A 67 -4.11 2.48 -11.78
CA GLN A 67 -4.02 3.60 -10.86
C GLN A 67 -4.65 3.26 -9.51
N ILE A 68 -3.89 3.52 -8.43
CA ILE A 68 -4.32 3.33 -7.05
C ILE A 68 -4.23 4.64 -6.29
N ALA A 69 -4.96 4.72 -5.18
CA ALA A 69 -4.89 5.85 -4.28
C ALA A 69 -3.93 5.57 -3.11
N TYR A 70 -3.36 6.64 -2.59
CA TYR A 70 -2.45 6.63 -1.45
C TYR A 70 -3.01 7.49 -0.33
N PHE A 71 -2.58 7.22 0.90
CA PHE A 71 -2.81 8.12 2.03
C PHE A 71 -1.56 8.90 2.38
N ALA A 72 -1.70 10.20 2.56
CA ALA A 72 -0.61 11.01 3.08
C ALA A 72 -1.10 12.02 4.11
N ARG A 73 -0.21 12.38 5.05
CA ARG A 73 -0.51 13.45 5.99
C ARG A 73 -0.77 14.74 5.25
N LYS A 74 -1.83 15.46 5.62
CA LYS A 74 -2.18 16.78 5.08
C LYS A 74 -1.00 17.76 5.15
N THR A 75 -0.11 17.60 6.12
CA THR A 75 1.11 18.40 6.26
C THR A 75 2.10 18.27 5.10
N LEU A 76 1.95 17.29 4.20
CA LEU A 76 2.77 17.16 2.99
C LEU A 76 2.33 18.11 1.87
N TRP A 77 1.11 18.66 1.92
CA TRP A 77 0.64 19.68 0.97
C TRP A 77 1.26 21.05 1.30
N ARG A 78 2.59 21.13 1.31
CA ARG A 78 3.35 22.36 1.54
C ARG A 78 3.94 22.84 0.22
N GLY A 79 3.48 24.03 -0.22
CA GLY A 79 3.91 24.63 -1.47
C GLY A 79 3.13 24.12 -2.70
N ARG A 80 3.15 24.95 -3.76
CA ARG A 80 2.31 24.73 -4.96
C ARG A 80 2.68 23.45 -5.71
N PHE A 81 3.97 23.14 -5.81
CA PHE A 81 4.43 21.94 -6.53
C PHE A 81 4.05 20.65 -5.80
N ALA A 82 4.32 20.56 -4.49
CA ALA A 82 3.98 19.37 -3.70
C ALA A 82 2.47 19.12 -3.69
N SER A 83 1.65 20.16 -3.53
CA SER A 83 0.20 20.05 -3.58
C SER A 83 -0.28 19.54 -4.94
N TRP A 84 0.16 20.18 -6.02
CA TRP A 84 -0.18 19.75 -7.37
C TRP A 84 0.21 18.28 -7.64
N TRP A 85 1.44 17.89 -7.25
CA TRP A 85 1.92 16.53 -7.48
C TRP A 85 1.11 15.48 -6.69
N LEU A 86 0.87 15.73 -5.39
CA LEU A 86 0.09 14.82 -4.54
C LEU A 86 -1.35 14.66 -5.05
N ASP A 87 -1.97 15.74 -5.51
CA ASP A 87 -3.30 15.70 -6.10
C ASP A 87 -3.30 14.94 -7.44
N ALA A 88 -2.30 15.20 -8.29
CA ALA A 88 -2.16 14.57 -9.60
C ALA A 88 -1.89 13.05 -9.52
N VAL A 89 -1.22 12.58 -8.47
CA VAL A 89 -1.04 11.13 -8.24
C VAL A 89 -2.20 10.50 -7.44
N GLY A 90 -3.26 11.25 -7.16
CA GLY A 90 -4.47 10.74 -6.52
C GLY A 90 -4.30 10.43 -5.03
N THR A 91 -3.41 11.16 -4.35
CA THR A 91 -3.19 11.00 -2.91
C THR A 91 -4.33 11.62 -2.11
N ILE A 92 -4.83 10.89 -1.13
CA ILE A 92 -5.89 11.33 -0.22
C ILE A 92 -5.27 11.95 1.02
N PRO A 93 -5.45 13.27 1.27
CA PRO A 93 -4.95 13.91 2.48
C PRO A 93 -5.70 13.42 3.71
N VAL A 94 -4.95 13.09 4.78
CA VAL A 94 -5.48 12.68 6.08
C VAL A 94 -4.92 13.60 7.16
N ASP A 95 -5.82 14.14 7.97
CA ASP A 95 -5.46 14.83 9.19
C ASP A 95 -5.31 13.79 10.32
N ARG A 96 -4.12 13.70 10.89
CA ARG A 96 -3.83 12.75 11.99
C ARG A 96 -3.78 13.44 13.36
N ASP A 97 -3.77 14.77 13.38
CA ASP A 97 -3.54 15.55 14.59
C ASP A 97 -4.86 16.08 15.19
N GLY A 98 -5.99 15.97 14.45
CA GLY A 98 -7.30 16.51 14.81
C GLY A 98 -8.38 15.49 15.19
N GLY A 99 -8.04 14.24 15.50
CA GLY A 99 -9.02 13.19 15.81
C GLY A 99 -9.42 12.37 14.55
N GLN A 100 -10.63 11.78 14.55
CA GLN A 100 -11.10 11.01 13.40
C GLN A 100 -11.45 11.94 12.24
N ASP A 101 -10.61 11.99 11.19
CA ASP A 101 -10.92 12.72 9.96
C ASP A 101 -12.02 12.01 9.17
N VAL A 102 -13.27 12.29 9.54
CA VAL A 102 -14.47 11.72 8.89
C VAL A 102 -14.48 12.03 7.39
N SER A 103 -13.91 13.17 6.99
CA SER A 103 -13.86 13.56 5.56
C SER A 103 -12.88 12.69 4.78
N ALA A 104 -11.74 12.34 5.36
CA ALA A 104 -10.80 11.41 4.77
C ALA A 104 -11.42 10.01 4.65
N ILE A 105 -12.08 9.53 5.71
CA ILE A 105 -12.79 8.25 5.68
C ILE A 105 -13.80 8.20 4.53
N LYS A 106 -14.63 9.24 4.38
CA LYS A 106 -15.61 9.32 3.28
C LYS A 106 -14.93 9.27 1.91
N ARG A 107 -13.82 10.00 1.70
CA ARG A 107 -13.05 9.97 0.45
C ARG A 107 -12.50 8.58 0.15
N VAL A 108 -12.03 7.87 1.17
CA VAL A 108 -11.53 6.50 1.05
C VAL A 108 -12.63 5.54 0.63
N LEU A 109 -13.74 5.53 1.37
CA LEU A 109 -14.88 4.66 1.06
C LEU A 109 -15.38 4.94 -0.36
N LYS A 110 -15.41 6.23 -0.76
CA LYS A 110 -15.77 6.62 -2.11
C LYS A 110 -14.76 6.09 -3.14
N ALA A 111 -13.47 6.23 -2.91
CA ALA A 111 -12.44 5.77 -3.85
C ALA A 111 -12.57 4.26 -4.13
N VAL A 112 -12.78 3.44 -3.09
CA VAL A 112 -12.97 2.00 -3.26
C VAL A 112 -14.29 1.69 -3.97
N LYS A 113 -15.37 2.44 -3.68
CA LYS A 113 -16.65 2.31 -4.39
C LYS A 113 -16.54 2.70 -5.87
N ASP A 114 -15.71 3.70 -6.19
CA ASP A 114 -15.37 4.11 -7.56
C ASP A 114 -14.34 3.15 -8.22
N GLU A 115 -14.27 1.91 -7.73
CA GLU A 115 -13.43 0.82 -8.23
C GLU A 115 -11.91 1.09 -8.19
N ARG A 116 -11.45 2.01 -7.35
CA ARG A 116 -10.02 2.27 -7.20
C ARG A 116 -9.37 1.29 -6.23
N GLY A 117 -8.13 0.91 -6.52
CA GLY A 117 -7.25 0.28 -5.55
C GLY A 117 -6.74 1.31 -4.54
N LEU A 118 -6.43 0.86 -3.32
CA LEU A 118 -5.95 1.71 -2.24
C LEU A 118 -4.85 1.01 -1.46
N ILE A 119 -3.70 1.69 -1.23
CA ILE A 119 -2.64 1.16 -0.35
C ILE A 119 -2.86 1.64 1.08
N LEU A 120 -2.77 0.69 2.00
CA LEU A 120 -2.89 0.89 3.44
C LEU A 120 -1.76 0.20 4.19
N PHE A 121 -1.37 0.79 5.33
CA PHE A 121 -0.36 0.23 6.22
C PHE A 121 -1.00 -0.03 7.59
N PRO A 122 -1.25 -1.30 7.97
CA PRO A 122 -1.91 -1.63 9.24
C PRO A 122 -1.19 -1.08 10.48
N GLU A 123 0.12 -0.93 10.41
CA GLU A 123 0.96 -0.37 11.47
C GLU A 123 0.67 1.12 11.75
N GLY A 124 0.13 1.85 10.76
CA GLY A 124 -0.21 3.27 10.85
C GLY A 124 0.98 4.23 10.93
N THR A 125 2.20 3.72 11.05
CA THR A 125 3.45 4.50 11.03
C THR A 125 4.58 3.61 10.54
N ARG A 126 5.67 4.22 10.07
CA ARG A 126 6.88 3.45 9.72
C ARG A 126 7.56 2.91 10.95
N THR A 127 8.07 1.69 10.86
CA THR A 127 8.90 1.07 11.90
C THR A 127 10.17 1.90 12.16
N LEU A 128 10.75 1.72 13.35
CA LEU A 128 12.01 2.35 13.75
C LEU A 128 13.19 1.39 13.64
N ASP A 129 12.94 0.09 13.59
CA ASP A 129 13.93 -0.99 13.69
C ASP A 129 13.83 -2.02 12.56
N GLY A 130 12.96 -1.80 11.57
CA GLY A 130 12.74 -2.71 10.45
C GLY A 130 11.76 -3.86 10.75
N ASN A 131 11.39 -4.07 12.01
CA ASN A 131 10.46 -5.14 12.39
C ASN A 131 9.01 -4.78 12.11
N LEU A 132 8.19 -5.81 11.89
CA LEU A 132 6.74 -5.65 11.79
C LEU A 132 6.17 -5.16 13.12
N GLN A 133 5.29 -4.17 13.07
CA GLN A 133 4.62 -3.63 14.24
C GLN A 133 3.20 -4.20 14.38
N ALA A 134 2.62 -4.03 15.56
CA ALA A 134 1.24 -4.39 15.83
C ALA A 134 0.28 -3.60 14.92
N ALA A 135 -0.76 -4.28 14.44
CA ALA A 135 -1.80 -3.66 13.63
C ALA A 135 -2.67 -2.72 14.47
N LYS A 136 -3.01 -1.56 13.90
CA LYS A 136 -4.01 -0.63 14.42
C LYS A 136 -5.36 -0.84 13.74
N PRO A 137 -6.49 -0.55 14.39
CA PRO A 137 -7.81 -0.89 13.89
C PRO A 137 -8.23 -0.16 12.60
N GLY A 138 -7.46 0.85 12.15
CA GLY A 138 -7.81 1.70 11.02
C GLY A 138 -7.95 0.95 9.68
N VAL A 139 -7.07 0.00 9.40
CA VAL A 139 -7.15 -0.80 8.15
C VAL A 139 -8.33 -1.76 8.22
N GLY A 140 -8.54 -2.43 9.34
CA GLY A 140 -9.71 -3.28 9.55
C GLY A 140 -11.02 -2.50 9.46
N PHE A 141 -11.06 -1.27 9.99
CA PHE A 141 -12.22 -0.40 9.82
C PHE A 141 -12.55 -0.17 8.34
N ILE A 142 -11.54 0.23 7.54
CA ILE A 142 -11.74 0.48 6.10
C ILE A 142 -12.16 -0.81 5.39
N ALA A 143 -11.47 -1.93 5.64
CA ALA A 143 -11.77 -3.21 5.03
C ALA A 143 -13.21 -3.66 5.34
N CYS A 144 -13.61 -3.67 6.61
CA CYS A 144 -14.96 -4.04 7.02
C CYS A 144 -16.06 -3.10 6.49
N ARG A 145 -15.74 -1.82 6.30
CA ARG A 145 -16.73 -0.84 5.77
C ARG A 145 -16.86 -0.88 4.27
N THR A 146 -15.81 -1.24 3.55
CA THR A 146 -15.83 -1.37 2.09
C THR A 146 -16.22 -2.75 1.61
N GLN A 147 -16.03 -3.78 2.43
CA GLN A 147 -16.19 -5.19 2.06
C GLN A 147 -15.37 -5.55 0.80
N ALA A 148 -14.29 -4.83 0.56
CA ALA A 148 -13.42 -5.02 -0.59
C ALA A 148 -12.41 -6.15 -0.35
N PRO A 149 -11.98 -6.89 -1.37
CA PRO A 149 -10.89 -7.83 -1.23
C PRO A 149 -9.61 -7.12 -0.76
N VAL A 150 -8.87 -7.74 0.15
CA VAL A 150 -7.60 -7.23 0.68
C VAL A 150 -6.47 -8.10 0.15
N VAL A 151 -5.56 -7.51 -0.61
CA VAL A 151 -4.32 -8.16 -1.06
C VAL A 151 -3.25 -7.85 -0.02
N PRO A 152 -2.80 -8.84 0.77
CA PRO A 152 -1.68 -8.65 1.67
C PRO A 152 -0.40 -8.50 0.83
N ALA A 153 0.42 -7.53 1.16
CA ALA A 153 1.72 -7.34 0.52
C ALA A 153 2.83 -7.23 1.57
N ARG A 154 4.03 -7.68 1.22
CA ARG A 154 5.20 -7.48 2.07
C ARG A 154 6.34 -6.92 1.25
N ILE A 155 6.95 -5.86 1.75
CA ILE A 155 8.16 -5.29 1.17
C ILE A 155 9.33 -5.60 2.10
N PHE A 156 10.38 -6.19 1.52
CA PHE A 156 11.60 -6.60 2.21
C PHE A 156 12.75 -5.67 1.78
N GLY A 157 13.70 -5.41 2.66
CA GLY A 157 14.89 -4.61 2.38
C GLY A 157 14.65 -3.10 2.28
N SER A 158 13.40 -2.64 2.34
CA SER A 158 13.11 -1.20 2.20
C SER A 158 13.55 -0.38 3.41
N PHE A 159 13.62 -0.97 4.60
CA PHE A 159 14.16 -0.32 5.79
C PHE A 159 15.66 -0.04 5.64
N GLU A 160 16.41 -1.03 5.19
CA GLU A 160 17.84 -0.92 4.92
C GLU A 160 18.13 0.05 3.78
N ALA A 161 17.24 0.09 2.77
CA ALA A 161 17.34 0.98 1.62
C ALA A 161 17.10 2.45 2.00
N PHE A 162 16.04 2.75 2.73
CA PHE A 162 15.68 4.12 3.12
C PHE A 162 14.73 4.15 4.31
N GLY A 163 15.16 3.62 5.45
CA GLY A 163 14.39 3.58 6.69
C GLY A 163 14.20 4.94 7.34
N LYS A 164 13.36 4.97 8.36
CA LYS A 164 13.13 6.19 9.14
C LYS A 164 14.40 6.62 9.87
N GLY A 165 14.78 7.89 9.74
CA GLY A 165 16.00 8.44 10.34
C GLY A 165 17.21 8.48 9.40
N THR A 166 17.14 7.86 8.23
CA THR A 166 18.18 8.01 7.20
C THR A 166 17.91 9.26 6.36
N THR A 167 19.01 9.90 5.91
CA THR A 167 18.95 11.13 5.10
C THR A 167 19.00 10.86 3.61
N LEU A 168 19.67 9.77 3.21
CA LEU A 168 19.85 9.39 1.81
C LEU A 168 19.54 7.90 1.63
N PRO A 169 18.95 7.52 0.49
CA PRO A 169 18.73 6.13 0.17
C PRO A 169 20.06 5.41 -0.10
N ARG A 170 20.15 4.15 0.30
CA ARG A 170 21.26 3.24 0.02
C ARG A 170 20.99 2.49 -1.28
N PHE A 171 21.46 3.03 -2.39
CA PHE A 171 21.36 2.38 -3.69
C PHE A 171 22.08 1.03 -3.70
N GLY A 172 21.57 0.09 -4.52
CA GLY A 172 22.08 -1.27 -4.56
C GLY A 172 21.52 -2.19 -3.45
N THR A 173 20.81 -1.63 -2.45
CA THR A 173 20.11 -2.46 -1.47
C THR A 173 19.00 -3.23 -2.17
N ARG A 174 18.92 -4.54 -1.93
CA ARG A 174 17.85 -5.38 -2.47
C ARG A 174 16.52 -5.01 -1.85
N VAL A 175 15.52 -4.70 -2.68
CA VAL A 175 14.15 -4.43 -2.25
C VAL A 175 13.19 -5.33 -3.01
N THR A 176 12.55 -6.25 -2.31
CA THR A 176 11.63 -7.23 -2.89
C THR A 176 10.18 -6.92 -2.46
N VAL A 177 9.24 -6.99 -3.41
CA VAL A 177 7.81 -6.82 -3.14
C VAL A 177 7.09 -8.14 -3.41
N VAL A 178 6.37 -8.64 -2.41
CA VAL A 178 5.58 -9.88 -2.51
C VAL A 178 4.12 -9.57 -2.26
N PHE A 179 3.26 -9.90 -3.24
CA PHE A 179 1.81 -9.83 -3.11
C PHE A 179 1.26 -11.23 -2.82
N GLY A 180 0.51 -11.38 -1.74
CA GLY A 180 -0.17 -12.62 -1.39
C GLY A 180 -1.54 -12.75 -2.05
N GLU A 181 -2.17 -13.90 -1.86
CA GLU A 181 -3.54 -14.16 -2.33
C GLU A 181 -4.53 -13.17 -1.72
N PRO A 182 -5.51 -12.68 -2.51
CA PRO A 182 -6.54 -11.79 -2.01
C PRO A 182 -7.36 -12.45 -0.90
N MET A 183 -7.54 -11.73 0.18
CA MET A 183 -8.42 -12.11 1.28
C MET A 183 -9.84 -11.60 0.99
N PRO A 184 -10.85 -12.47 0.83
CA PRO A 184 -12.24 -12.04 0.76
C PRO A 184 -12.71 -11.51 2.13
N PRO A 185 -13.82 -10.75 2.20
CA PRO A 185 -14.37 -10.24 3.46
C PRO A 185 -14.52 -11.31 4.55
N SER A 186 -14.94 -12.51 4.19
CA SER A 186 -15.09 -13.65 5.12
C SER A 186 -13.78 -14.09 5.80
N ALA A 187 -12.62 -13.76 5.21
CA ALA A 187 -11.33 -14.13 5.77
C ALA A 187 -10.82 -13.13 6.83
N TYR A 188 -11.23 -11.88 6.77
CA TYR A 188 -10.75 -10.86 7.71
C TYR A 188 -11.85 -10.31 8.61
N ASP A 189 -13.10 -10.20 8.17
CA ASP A 189 -14.18 -9.60 8.95
C ASP A 189 -14.68 -10.55 10.05
N ALA A 190 -15.10 -9.97 11.17
CA ALA A 190 -15.71 -10.65 12.31
C ALA A 190 -16.95 -9.87 12.78
N PRO A 191 -18.08 -9.93 12.06
CA PRO A 191 -19.26 -9.10 12.32
C PRO A 191 -19.78 -9.18 13.76
N ASP A 192 -19.67 -10.37 14.38
CA ASP A 192 -20.19 -10.65 15.72
C ASP A 192 -19.25 -10.17 16.84
N ALA A 193 -18.06 -9.70 16.53
CA ALA A 193 -17.06 -9.28 17.51
C ALA A 193 -17.31 -7.88 18.12
N GLY A 194 -18.41 -7.24 17.80
CA GLY A 194 -18.79 -5.95 18.37
C GLY A 194 -17.71 -4.87 18.22
N LYS A 195 -17.24 -4.32 19.34
CA LYS A 195 -16.24 -3.23 19.35
C LYS A 195 -14.86 -3.68 18.87
N GLU A 196 -14.53 -4.96 18.98
CA GLU A 196 -13.22 -5.50 18.59
C GLU A 196 -13.15 -5.88 17.10
N ARG A 197 -14.26 -5.85 16.38
CA ARG A 197 -14.36 -6.24 14.98
C ARG A 197 -13.22 -5.68 14.10
N TYR A 198 -12.96 -4.40 14.22
CA TYR A 198 -11.97 -3.73 13.37
C TYR A 198 -10.53 -4.05 13.76
N GLN A 199 -10.27 -4.24 15.05
CA GLN A 199 -8.96 -4.67 15.54
C GLN A 199 -8.67 -6.10 15.07
N ILE A 200 -9.60 -7.02 15.25
CA ILE A 200 -9.50 -8.41 14.78
C ILE A 200 -9.28 -8.46 13.27
N ALA A 201 -9.99 -7.66 12.50
CA ALA A 201 -9.81 -7.61 11.05
C ALA A 201 -8.38 -7.15 10.68
N SER A 202 -7.88 -6.09 11.34
CA SER A 202 -6.50 -5.62 11.13
C SER A 202 -5.46 -6.67 11.49
N GLU A 203 -5.65 -7.39 12.58
CA GLU A 203 -4.74 -8.44 13.04
C GLU A 203 -4.73 -9.64 12.08
N ARG A 204 -5.88 -10.05 11.57
CA ARG A 204 -5.97 -11.11 10.55
C ARG A 204 -5.25 -10.70 9.26
N ILE A 205 -5.42 -9.45 8.82
CA ILE A 205 -4.70 -8.91 7.66
C ILE A 205 -3.20 -8.88 7.93
N MET A 206 -2.78 -8.40 9.11
CA MET A 206 -1.36 -8.33 9.48
C MET A 206 -0.72 -9.71 9.59
N ALA A 207 -1.44 -10.70 10.09
CA ALA A 207 -0.98 -12.09 10.14
C ALA A 207 -0.71 -12.65 8.73
N ARG A 208 -1.52 -12.29 7.74
CA ARG A 208 -1.28 -12.67 6.34
C ARG A 208 -0.07 -11.95 5.75
N ILE A 209 0.14 -10.67 6.06
CA ILE A 209 1.37 -9.94 5.68
C ILE A 209 2.59 -10.62 6.30
N ALA A 210 2.55 -10.95 7.58
CA ALA A 210 3.65 -11.59 8.30
C ALA A 210 3.98 -13.01 7.77
N ALA A 211 2.98 -13.71 7.22
CA ALA A 211 3.16 -15.04 6.64
C ALA A 211 3.87 -15.02 5.27
N LEU A 212 3.89 -13.89 4.57
CA LEU A 212 4.61 -13.76 3.29
C LEU A 212 6.12 -13.90 3.53
N ARG A 213 6.77 -14.62 2.62
CA ARG A 213 8.22 -14.88 2.68
C ARG A 213 8.90 -14.24 1.48
N GLU A 214 10.10 -13.74 1.70
CA GLU A 214 10.97 -13.33 0.61
C GLU A 214 11.37 -14.57 -0.20
N PRO A 215 11.26 -14.55 -1.54
CA PRO A 215 11.72 -15.66 -2.36
C PRO A 215 13.22 -15.88 -2.18
N ALA A 216 13.63 -17.14 -2.20
CA ALA A 216 15.04 -17.49 -2.18
C ALA A 216 15.76 -16.86 -3.38
N PHE A 217 16.89 -16.25 -3.13
CA PHE A 217 17.71 -15.68 -4.21
C PHE A 217 18.39 -16.79 -4.97
N THR A 218 17.99 -17.01 -6.21
CA THR A 218 18.75 -17.84 -7.15
C THR A 218 19.69 -16.92 -7.92
N VAL A 219 20.97 -16.96 -7.59
CA VAL A 219 22.00 -16.35 -8.44
C VAL A 219 22.05 -17.18 -9.73
N ILE A 220 21.59 -16.60 -10.83
CA ILE A 220 21.75 -17.16 -12.18
C ILE A 220 23.11 -16.75 -12.72
#